data_f3291e9d37e87a0bdab6a457bcd1de31
#
_entry.id   f3291e9d37e87a0bdab6a457bcd1de31
#
_cell.length_a   1.000
_cell.length_b   1.000
_cell.length_c   1.000
_cell.angle_alpha   90.00
_cell.angle_beta   90.00
_cell.angle_gamma   90.00
#
_symmetry.space_group_name_H-M   'P 1'
#
loop_
_entity.id
_entity.type
_entity.pdbx_description
1 polymer ?
#
loop_
_entity_poly.entity_id
_entity_poly.type
_entity_poly.pdbx_seq_one_letter_code
_entity_poly.pdbx_strand_id
1 'polypeptide(L)'
;MSNQVMENYRSAVAMVTAPDAFLELTTIEHGGQTLKAYKHAPGSMRDLWMLGQGYASQEYIVYGDERWTFAEAGQLVANFARWLESQGIGSGDRVAIALRNYPEWIFAYWGVIAIGGVVVGMNAWW
;
A
#
# COMPACT_ATOMS: atom_id res chain seq x y z
N MET A 1 -5.95 -21.90 23.37
CA MET A 1 -6.97 -21.95 22.31
C MET A 1 -7.49 -23.35 22.22
N SER A 2 -8.82 -23.58 22.16
CA SER A 2 -9.37 -24.96 22.06
C SER A 2 -9.05 -25.55 20.66
N ASN A 3 -8.93 -26.87 20.56
CA ASN A 3 -8.70 -27.55 19.26
C ASN A 3 -9.73 -27.14 18.21
N GLN A 4 -11.01 -26.99 18.63
CA GLN A 4 -12.11 -26.59 17.74
C GLN A 4 -11.89 -25.20 17.12
N VAL A 5 -11.35 -24.23 17.87
CA VAL A 5 -11.05 -22.88 17.36
C VAL A 5 -9.95 -22.96 16.28
N MET A 6 -8.93 -23.77 16.51
CA MET A 6 -7.85 -23.97 15.53
C MET A 6 -8.32 -24.69 14.27
N GLU A 7 -9.22 -25.64 14.38
CA GLU A 7 -9.82 -26.33 13.23
C GLU A 7 -10.70 -25.37 12.41
N ASN A 8 -11.54 -24.59 13.07
CA ASN A 8 -12.36 -23.58 12.41
C ASN A 8 -11.49 -22.54 11.68
N TYR A 9 -10.41 -22.07 12.32
CA TYR A 9 -9.46 -21.15 11.69
C TYR A 9 -8.81 -21.77 10.44
N ARG A 10 -8.30 -23.00 10.52
CA ARG A 10 -7.69 -23.69 9.38
C ARG A 10 -8.67 -23.89 8.23
N SER A 11 -9.92 -24.25 8.55
CA SER A 11 -10.98 -24.41 7.55
C SER A 11 -11.31 -23.09 6.85
N ALA A 12 -11.41 -21.99 7.61
CA ALA A 12 -11.64 -20.66 7.05
C ALA A 12 -10.47 -20.23 6.15
N VAL A 13 -9.23 -20.40 6.59
CA VAL A 13 -8.04 -20.11 5.78
C VAL A 13 -8.04 -20.93 4.49
N ALA A 14 -8.29 -22.24 4.58
CA ALA A 14 -8.34 -23.11 3.40
C ALA A 14 -9.42 -22.66 2.39
N MET A 15 -10.57 -22.20 2.88
CA MET A 15 -11.67 -21.73 2.02
C MET A 15 -11.29 -20.45 1.26
N VAL A 16 -10.71 -19.46 1.94
CA VAL A 16 -10.39 -18.16 1.32
C VAL A 16 -9.13 -18.19 0.45
N THR A 17 -8.30 -19.24 0.60
CA THR A 17 -7.06 -19.42 -0.18
C THR A 17 -7.15 -20.55 -1.21
N ALA A 18 -8.32 -21.16 -1.37
CA ALA A 18 -8.58 -22.20 -2.38
C ALA A 18 -8.40 -21.66 -3.81
N PRO A 19 -8.26 -22.53 -4.83
CA PRO A 19 -8.32 -22.12 -6.23
C PRO A 19 -9.59 -21.31 -6.51
N ASP A 20 -9.45 -20.25 -7.31
CA ASP A 20 -10.48 -19.27 -7.68
C ASP A 20 -11.06 -18.43 -6.51
N ALA A 21 -10.52 -18.57 -5.29
CA ALA A 21 -10.87 -17.71 -4.17
C ALA A 21 -10.13 -16.37 -4.25
N PHE A 22 -10.68 -15.34 -3.57
CA PHE A 22 -10.11 -13.98 -3.59
C PHE A 22 -8.65 -13.91 -3.14
N LEU A 23 -8.26 -14.75 -2.17
CA LEU A 23 -6.89 -14.86 -1.66
C LEU A 23 -6.20 -16.14 -2.15
N GLU A 24 -6.52 -16.63 -3.35
CA GLU A 24 -5.88 -17.80 -3.93
C GLU A 24 -4.36 -17.72 -3.81
N LEU A 25 -3.75 -18.79 -3.32
CA LEU A 25 -2.30 -18.90 -3.18
C LEU A 25 -1.66 -19.46 -4.45
N THR A 26 -0.49 -18.90 -4.78
CA THR A 26 0.42 -19.40 -5.81
C THR A 26 1.84 -19.41 -5.31
N THR A 27 2.77 -19.89 -6.12
CA THR A 27 4.21 -19.78 -5.85
C THR A 27 4.87 -18.86 -6.86
N ILE A 28 5.85 -18.09 -6.40
CA ILE A 28 6.68 -17.22 -7.23
C ILE A 28 8.15 -17.50 -6.95
N GLU A 29 8.99 -17.32 -7.95
CA GLU A 29 10.44 -17.34 -7.78
C GLU A 29 10.95 -15.90 -7.55
N HIS A 30 11.64 -15.68 -6.43
CA HIS A 30 12.26 -14.41 -6.10
C HIS A 30 13.59 -14.59 -5.40
N GLY A 31 14.66 -13.97 -5.92
CA GLY A 31 16.01 -14.08 -5.34
C GLY A 31 16.53 -15.52 -5.25
N GLY A 32 16.11 -16.42 -6.16
CA GLY A 32 16.49 -17.85 -6.14
C GLY A 32 15.73 -18.68 -5.09
N GLN A 33 14.66 -18.15 -4.53
CA GLN A 33 13.80 -18.84 -3.55
C GLN A 33 12.38 -18.93 -4.07
N THR A 34 11.75 -20.07 -3.85
CA THR A 34 10.31 -20.28 -4.11
C THR A 34 9.51 -19.77 -2.91
N LEU A 35 8.69 -18.76 -3.11
CA LEU A 35 7.88 -18.13 -2.09
C LEU A 35 6.39 -18.34 -2.36
N LYS A 36 5.59 -18.46 -1.29
CA LYS A 36 4.14 -18.39 -1.41
C LYS A 36 3.71 -16.94 -1.58
N ALA A 37 2.82 -16.69 -2.52
CA ALA A 37 2.23 -15.39 -2.79
C ALA A 37 0.73 -15.50 -3.04
N TYR A 38 0.00 -14.40 -2.94
CA TYR A 38 -1.37 -14.33 -3.41
C TYR A 38 -1.39 -14.14 -4.94
N LYS A 39 -2.09 -15.01 -5.64
CA LYS A 39 -2.15 -15.04 -7.11
C LYS A 39 -2.64 -13.72 -7.72
N HIS A 40 -3.57 -13.06 -7.04
CA HIS A 40 -4.20 -11.83 -7.49
C HIS A 40 -3.66 -10.57 -6.79
N ALA A 41 -2.50 -10.68 -6.12
CA ALA A 41 -1.87 -9.51 -5.51
C ALA A 41 -1.49 -8.48 -6.58
N PRO A 42 -1.62 -7.17 -6.28
CA PRO A 42 -1.06 -6.13 -7.14
C PRO A 42 0.43 -6.36 -7.39
N GLY A 43 0.89 -6.11 -8.61
CA GLY A 43 2.29 -6.31 -9.02
C GLY A 43 3.28 -5.38 -8.32
N SER A 44 2.77 -4.24 -7.79
CA SER A 44 3.56 -3.25 -7.08
C SER A 44 2.70 -2.46 -6.07
N MET A 45 3.37 -1.73 -5.16
CA MET A 45 2.70 -0.77 -4.27
C MET A 45 2.00 0.35 -5.05
N ARG A 46 2.55 0.75 -6.20
CA ARG A 46 1.89 1.69 -7.09
C ARG A 46 0.57 1.14 -7.64
N ASP A 47 0.54 -0.12 -8.05
CA ASP A 47 -0.68 -0.76 -8.54
C ASP A 47 -1.73 -0.85 -7.44
N LEU A 48 -1.31 -1.15 -6.20
CA LEU A 48 -2.20 -1.13 -5.04
C LEU A 48 -2.82 0.26 -4.83
N TRP A 49 -2.03 1.33 -4.93
CA TRP A 49 -2.53 2.70 -4.87
C TRP A 49 -3.55 3.00 -5.98
N MET A 50 -3.26 2.58 -7.21
CA MET A 50 -4.15 2.78 -8.35
C MET A 50 -5.47 2.03 -8.21
N LEU A 51 -5.49 0.84 -7.61
CA LEU A 51 -6.73 0.13 -7.28
C LEU A 51 -7.61 0.94 -6.31
N GLY A 52 -7.01 1.60 -5.32
CA GLY A 52 -7.71 2.47 -4.39
C GLY A 52 -8.45 3.63 -5.08
N GLN A 53 -7.94 4.13 -6.20
CA GLN A 53 -8.57 5.22 -6.96
C GLN A 53 -9.94 4.82 -7.57
N GLY A 54 -10.24 3.52 -7.69
CA GLY A 54 -11.57 3.02 -8.04
C GLY A 54 -12.66 3.39 -7.02
N TYR A 55 -12.28 3.79 -5.81
CA TYR A 55 -13.18 4.22 -4.73
C TYR A 55 -13.25 5.74 -4.60
N ALA A 56 -13.06 6.48 -5.67
CA ALA A 56 -12.84 7.93 -5.74
C ALA A 56 -13.66 8.79 -4.77
N SER A 57 -14.96 8.52 -4.64
CA SER A 57 -15.89 9.29 -3.79
C SER A 57 -15.98 8.81 -2.34
N GLN A 58 -15.31 7.72 -1.98
CA GLN A 58 -15.32 7.21 -0.61
C GLN A 58 -14.30 7.93 0.25
N GLU A 59 -14.59 8.03 1.56
CA GLU A 59 -13.62 8.54 2.52
C GLU A 59 -12.40 7.61 2.60
N TYR A 60 -11.21 8.20 2.52
CA TYR A 60 -9.92 7.52 2.62
C TYR A 60 -9.21 7.83 3.92
N ILE A 61 -9.14 9.12 4.28
CA ILE A 61 -8.48 9.59 5.50
C ILE A 61 -9.44 10.40 6.34
N VAL A 62 -9.45 10.10 7.64
CA VAL A 62 -10.16 10.84 8.67
C VAL A 62 -9.15 11.26 9.74
N TYR A 63 -8.99 12.56 9.96
CA TYR A 63 -8.08 13.10 10.96
C TYR A 63 -8.73 14.28 11.69
N GLY A 64 -9.12 14.08 12.95
CA GLY A 64 -9.94 15.06 13.66
C GLY A 64 -11.23 15.36 12.90
N ASP A 65 -11.43 16.63 12.53
CA ASP A 65 -12.58 17.08 11.74
C ASP A 65 -12.30 17.09 10.24
N GLU A 66 -11.07 16.81 9.83
CA GLU A 66 -10.68 16.77 8.43
C GLU A 66 -11.00 15.42 7.79
N ARG A 67 -11.44 15.46 6.53
CA ARG A 67 -11.83 14.31 5.73
C ARG A 67 -11.26 14.45 4.33
N TRP A 68 -10.72 13.36 3.81
CA TRP A 68 -10.31 13.28 2.41
C TRP A 68 -10.88 12.03 1.78
N THR A 69 -11.49 12.21 0.63
CA THR A 69 -11.85 11.10 -0.26
C THR A 69 -10.59 10.54 -0.95
N PHE A 70 -10.72 9.35 -1.56
CA PHE A 70 -9.65 8.81 -2.40
C PHE A 70 -9.28 9.76 -3.55
N ALA A 71 -10.27 10.44 -4.16
CA ALA A 71 -10.02 11.40 -5.24
C ALA A 71 -9.21 12.61 -4.76
N GLU A 72 -9.57 13.22 -3.63
CA GLU A 72 -8.87 14.37 -3.06
C GLU A 72 -7.45 14.00 -2.64
N ALA A 73 -7.29 12.86 -1.94
CA ALA A 73 -5.98 12.33 -1.61
C ALA A 73 -5.16 12.04 -2.87
N GLY A 74 -5.79 11.47 -3.91
CA GLY A 74 -5.16 11.20 -5.20
C GLY A 74 -4.62 12.47 -5.87
N GLN A 75 -5.35 13.58 -5.78
CA GLN A 75 -4.89 14.87 -6.31
C GLN A 75 -3.66 15.40 -5.55
N LEU A 76 -3.66 15.30 -4.21
CA LEU A 76 -2.53 15.72 -3.38
C LEU A 76 -1.29 14.87 -3.66
N VAL A 77 -1.46 13.55 -3.73
CA VAL A 77 -0.41 12.59 -4.07
C VAL A 77 0.18 12.89 -5.45
N ALA A 78 -0.66 13.13 -6.46
CA ALA A 78 -0.21 13.45 -7.81
C ALA A 78 0.53 14.80 -7.88
N ASN A 79 0.10 15.80 -7.11
CA ASN A 79 0.79 17.09 -7.03
C ASN A 79 2.17 16.94 -6.41
N PHE A 80 2.28 16.18 -5.32
CA PHE A 80 3.57 15.93 -4.67
C PHE A 80 4.50 15.08 -5.56
N ALA A 81 3.98 14.07 -6.22
CA ALA A 81 4.73 13.26 -7.18
C ALA A 81 5.35 14.12 -8.29
N ARG A 82 4.55 14.99 -8.94
CA ARG A 82 5.06 15.93 -9.95
C ARG A 82 6.10 16.90 -9.42
N TRP A 83 5.93 17.37 -8.17
CA TRP A 83 6.93 18.22 -7.54
C TRP A 83 8.25 17.47 -7.35
N LEU A 84 8.23 16.22 -6.86
CA LEU A 84 9.44 15.39 -6.73
C LEU A 84 10.16 15.21 -8.08
N GLU A 85 9.41 14.90 -9.14
CA GLU A 85 9.97 14.78 -10.49
C GLU A 85 10.61 16.11 -10.96
N SER A 86 9.99 17.25 -10.64
CA SER A 86 10.55 18.56 -10.97
C SER A 86 11.86 18.89 -10.22
N GLN A 87 12.10 18.20 -9.08
CA GLN A 87 13.36 18.28 -8.33
C GLN A 87 14.40 17.25 -8.82
N GLY A 88 14.11 16.52 -9.89
CA GLY A 88 14.98 15.48 -10.45
C GLY A 88 14.94 14.15 -9.71
N ILE A 89 13.96 13.94 -8.84
CA ILE A 89 13.76 12.68 -8.09
C ILE A 89 12.90 11.73 -8.93
N GLY A 90 13.32 10.48 -9.05
CA GLY A 90 12.66 9.48 -9.87
C GLY A 90 12.74 8.07 -9.32
N SER A 91 12.55 7.11 -10.22
CA SER A 91 12.52 5.69 -9.85
C SER A 91 13.85 5.23 -9.23
N GLY A 92 13.77 4.58 -8.08
CA GLY A 92 14.91 4.06 -7.32
C GLY A 92 15.54 5.07 -6.35
N ASP A 93 15.22 6.36 -6.45
CA ASP A 93 15.72 7.36 -5.51
C ASP A 93 15.10 7.18 -4.12
N ARG A 94 15.90 7.45 -3.10
CA ARG A 94 15.47 7.33 -1.71
C ARG A 94 15.00 8.69 -1.19
N VAL A 95 13.74 8.74 -0.72
CA VAL A 95 13.15 9.95 -0.16
C VAL A 95 12.85 9.72 1.33
N ALA A 96 13.50 10.50 2.19
CA ALA A 96 13.26 10.46 3.62
C ALA A 96 11.99 11.25 3.99
N ILE A 97 11.11 10.64 4.77
CA ILE A 97 9.90 11.28 5.30
C ILE A 97 10.07 11.42 6.81
N ALA A 98 10.36 12.64 7.27
CA ALA A 98 10.54 12.99 8.68
C ALA A 98 9.31 13.74 9.22
N LEU A 99 8.16 13.08 9.23
CA LEU A 99 6.87 13.65 9.65
C LEU A 99 6.25 12.80 10.75
N ARG A 100 5.44 13.42 11.61
CA ARG A 100 4.55 12.71 12.53
C ARG A 100 3.41 12.03 11.76
N ASN A 101 2.56 11.27 12.48
CA ASN A 101 1.40 10.56 11.92
C ASN A 101 0.26 11.53 11.55
N TYR A 102 0.54 12.43 10.62
CA TYR A 102 -0.42 13.33 9.99
C TYR A 102 -0.82 12.81 8.59
N PRO A 103 -1.93 13.28 8.03
CA PRO A 103 -2.35 12.93 6.67
C PRO A 103 -1.26 13.18 5.62
N GLU A 104 -0.47 14.24 5.78
CA GLU A 104 0.63 14.60 4.89
C GLU A 104 1.69 13.51 4.78
N TRP A 105 1.90 12.72 5.84
CA TRP A 105 2.80 11.58 5.80
C TRP A 105 2.32 10.53 4.77
N ILE A 106 1.02 10.30 4.74
CA ILE A 106 0.38 9.34 3.80
C ILE A 106 0.46 9.87 2.38
N PHE A 107 0.19 11.17 2.17
CA PHE A 107 0.29 11.79 0.85
C PHE A 107 1.73 11.76 0.33
N ALA A 108 2.71 12.08 1.18
CA ALA A 108 4.13 11.99 0.82
C ALA A 108 4.55 10.55 0.49
N TYR A 109 4.13 9.57 1.32
CA TYR A 109 4.41 8.16 1.08
C TYR A 109 3.95 7.72 -0.31
N TRP A 110 2.66 7.94 -0.63
CA TRP A 110 2.11 7.53 -1.92
C TRP A 110 2.68 8.35 -3.08
N GLY A 111 3.04 9.60 -2.88
CA GLY A 111 3.71 10.41 -3.89
C GLY A 111 5.08 9.87 -4.29
N VAL A 112 5.88 9.44 -3.32
CA VAL A 112 7.17 8.77 -3.58
C VAL A 112 6.95 7.42 -4.30
N ILE A 113 6.00 6.62 -3.84
CA ILE A 113 5.65 5.34 -4.47
C ILE A 113 5.17 5.54 -5.91
N ALA A 114 4.39 6.59 -6.18
CA ALA A 114 3.82 6.87 -7.50
C ALA A 114 4.90 7.08 -8.59
N ILE A 115 6.04 7.67 -8.24
CA ILE A 115 7.19 7.87 -9.15
C ILE A 115 8.19 6.70 -9.15
N GLY A 116 7.91 5.62 -8.40
CA GLY A 116 8.83 4.48 -8.26
C GLY A 116 10.00 4.74 -7.31
N GLY A 117 9.92 5.78 -6.48
CA GLY A 117 10.91 6.08 -5.45
C GLY A 117 10.84 5.11 -4.27
N VAL A 118 11.86 5.14 -3.43
CA VAL A 118 11.99 4.34 -2.21
C VAL A 118 11.74 5.21 -0.98
N VAL A 119 10.68 4.92 -0.24
CA VAL A 119 10.36 5.64 1.00
C VAL A 119 11.31 5.22 2.12
N VAL A 120 11.92 6.19 2.78
CA VAL A 120 12.71 6.01 4.01
C VAL A 120 11.98 6.71 5.15
N GLY A 121 11.23 5.95 5.95
CA GLY A 121 10.54 6.48 7.14
C GLY A 121 11.53 6.87 8.22
N MET A 122 11.56 8.15 8.60
CA MET A 122 12.37 8.66 9.69
C MET A 122 11.55 8.76 10.98
N ASN A 123 12.18 8.53 12.12
CA ASN A 123 11.52 8.76 13.39
C ASN A 123 11.31 10.26 13.59
N ALA A 124 10.07 10.67 13.83
CA ALA A 124 9.70 12.10 14.03
C ALA A 124 10.18 12.69 15.36
N TRP A 125 10.80 11.86 16.22
CA TRP A 125 11.28 12.25 17.55
C TRP A 125 12.82 12.29 17.67
N TRP A 126 13.52 12.12 16.59
CA TRP A 126 14.98 12.24 16.53
C TRP A 126 15.41 13.70 16.36
#